data_df2f25975c455f150e32cd6cee293854
#
_entry.id   df2f25975c455f150e32cd6cee293854
#
_cell.length_a   1.000
_cell.length_b   1.000
_cell.length_c   1.000
_cell.angle_alpha   90.00
_cell.angle_beta   90.00
_cell.angle_gamma   90.00
#
_symmetry.space_group_name_H-M   'P 1'
#
loop_
_entity.id
_entity.type
_entity.pdbx_description
1 polymer ?
#
loop_
_entity_poly.entity_id
_entity_poly.type
_entity_poly.pdbx_seq_one_letter_code
_entity_poly.pdbx_strand_id
1 'polypeptide(L)'
;MRQRIFFKLLAAFALVMAAAIVALIFPSRSLILLLLAVAIALLIAGVVSALTARRLRHIIHFADRIATGDLEAQIAENSSDEIGQVASSLDAAVRRLKGNFAELETSKHQLETLLNSMEDAVIAVGPDDRVQWVNNSLDKMVPQGARLDSPVEETIRDPDFLQAVHSASKEIKVSTSRARSILPGRTFDVTAAPLPGGGAVAVLRDLTETERVEKTRRDFIANVSHELRTPLTSVQGYTETLLDGGMDNGHTREFLDIIRKNATRMSRLTEDLLTLARVESGEHQFDIQPVPPAELLREAVQHFRESARAQGIELQLEDSTSGFVAADREAIRQVFSNLVDNALKYGASGGKIVLGARALGESVEFHVQDFGPGISSEHIPRLFERFYRVDKARSRESGGTGLGLAIAKHIMFAHHGSIRAESELNHGSRFIFTLPAVEEIPQ
;
A
#
# COMPACT_ATOMS: atom_id res chain seq x y z
N MET A 1 2.07 66.08 17.74
CA MET A 1 3.41 66.41 17.22
C MET A 1 3.51 66.06 15.73
N ARG A 2 2.50 66.45 14.95
CA ARG A 2 2.23 65.87 13.61
C ARG A 2 2.53 66.79 12.43
N GLN A 3 3.52 67.64 12.42
CA GLN A 3 3.83 68.49 11.23
C GLN A 3 5.22 69.13 11.32
N ARG A 4 6.28 68.31 11.51
CA ARG A 4 7.63 68.86 11.68
C ARG A 4 8.21 69.53 10.45
N ILE A 5 7.85 69.06 9.23
CA ILE A 5 8.31 69.67 7.97
C ILE A 5 7.54 70.99 7.75
N PHE A 6 6.23 70.96 7.95
CA PHE A 6 5.38 72.17 7.90
C PHE A 6 5.88 73.22 8.86
N PHE A 7 6.15 72.88 10.12
CA PHE A 7 6.64 73.83 11.14
C PHE A 7 8.03 74.39 10.79
N LYS A 8 8.92 73.63 10.14
CA LYS A 8 10.23 74.15 9.64
C LYS A 8 10.06 75.13 8.49
N LEU A 9 9.17 74.89 7.56
CA LEU A 9 8.83 75.78 6.49
C LEU A 9 8.12 77.04 7.02
N LEU A 10 7.19 76.89 7.94
CA LEU A 10 6.49 77.95 8.62
C LEU A 10 7.46 78.85 9.42
N ALA A 11 8.42 78.26 10.11
CA ALA A 11 9.45 78.99 10.83
C ALA A 11 10.37 79.80 9.90
N ALA A 12 10.74 79.21 8.74
CA ALA A 12 11.51 79.94 7.73
C ALA A 12 10.67 81.09 7.13
N PHE A 13 9.42 80.89 6.85
CA PHE A 13 8.51 81.95 6.40
C PHE A 13 8.29 83.04 7.44
N ALA A 14 8.06 82.70 8.71
CA ALA A 14 7.93 83.63 9.82
C ALA A 14 9.18 84.48 10.00
N LEU A 15 10.37 83.92 9.79
CA LEU A 15 11.64 84.62 9.88
C LEU A 15 11.80 85.66 8.75
N VAL A 16 11.38 85.30 7.51
CA VAL A 16 11.30 86.26 6.38
C VAL A 16 10.32 87.40 6.66
N MET A 17 9.15 87.09 7.16
CA MET A 17 8.13 88.06 7.52
C MET A 17 8.58 88.99 8.64
N ALA A 18 9.21 88.46 9.68
CA ALA A 18 9.78 89.24 10.77
C ALA A 18 10.87 90.21 10.27
N ALA A 19 11.76 89.75 9.39
CA ALA A 19 12.76 90.59 8.76
C ALA A 19 12.18 91.69 7.88
N ALA A 20 11.13 91.33 7.11
CA ALA A 20 10.39 92.34 6.31
C ALA A 20 9.73 93.44 7.16
N ILE A 21 9.17 93.05 8.32
CA ILE A 21 8.54 94.00 9.28
C ILE A 21 9.61 94.92 9.91
N VAL A 22 10.75 94.36 10.32
CA VAL A 22 11.89 95.15 10.87
C VAL A 22 12.46 96.13 9.82
N ALA A 23 12.54 95.73 8.55
CA ALA A 23 12.93 96.59 7.46
C ALA A 23 11.99 97.75 7.17
N LEU A 24 10.72 97.58 7.43
CA LEU A 24 9.70 98.61 7.26
C LEU A 24 9.80 99.70 8.38
N ILE A 25 10.22 99.32 9.57
CA ILE A 25 10.36 100.17 10.75
C ILE A 25 11.63 101.02 10.76
N PHE A 26 12.72 100.53 10.16
CA PHE A 26 14.07 101.19 10.14
C PHE A 26 14.61 101.40 8.73
N PRO A 27 14.23 102.49 8.01
CA PRO A 27 14.47 102.66 6.60
C PRO A 27 15.93 102.91 6.20
N SER A 28 16.78 103.44 7.06
CA SER A 28 18.16 103.92 6.69
C SER A 28 19.29 102.87 6.65
N ARG A 29 19.09 101.65 7.18
CA ARG A 29 20.02 100.50 7.10
C ARG A 29 19.37 99.17 6.77
N SER A 30 18.14 99.25 6.41
CA SER A 30 17.22 98.10 6.31
C SER A 30 17.39 97.22 5.07
N LEU A 31 17.87 97.77 3.95
CA LEU A 31 17.93 97.05 2.68
C LEU A 31 18.97 95.88 2.77
N ILE A 32 20.13 96.11 3.38
CA ILE A 32 21.20 95.09 3.53
C ILE A 32 20.74 93.98 4.47
N LEU A 33 20.13 94.33 5.61
CA LEU A 33 19.58 93.37 6.58
C LEU A 33 18.47 92.52 5.99
N LEU A 34 17.58 93.15 5.18
CA LEU A 34 16.50 92.44 4.46
C LEU A 34 17.07 91.46 3.44
N LEU A 35 18.04 91.89 2.62
CA LEU A 35 18.69 91.05 1.65
C LEU A 35 19.44 89.90 2.29
N LEU A 36 20.09 90.14 3.43
CA LEU A 36 20.76 89.09 4.22
C LEU A 36 19.74 88.09 4.78
N ALA A 37 18.63 88.54 5.34
CA ALA A 37 17.57 87.67 5.90
C ALA A 37 16.91 86.84 4.81
N VAL A 38 16.62 87.42 3.64
CA VAL A 38 16.11 86.71 2.47
C VAL A 38 17.14 85.64 1.97
N ALA A 39 18.40 86.03 1.89
CA ALA A 39 19.44 85.10 1.49
C ALA A 39 19.58 83.89 2.49
N ILE A 40 19.54 84.16 3.77
CA ILE A 40 19.56 83.12 4.81
C ILE A 40 18.29 82.25 4.71
N ALA A 41 17.11 82.82 4.53
CA ALA A 41 15.88 82.08 4.40
C ALA A 41 15.87 81.20 3.13
N LEU A 42 16.37 81.69 2.01
CA LEU A 42 16.53 80.93 0.79
C LEU A 42 17.54 79.80 0.93
N LEU A 43 18.66 80.06 1.66
CA LEU A 43 19.65 79.02 1.96
C LEU A 43 19.02 77.94 2.85
N ILE A 44 18.31 78.29 3.90
CA ILE A 44 17.62 77.33 4.80
C ILE A 44 16.57 76.54 4.00
N ALA A 45 15.75 77.24 3.22
CA ALA A 45 14.75 76.59 2.38
C ALA A 45 15.37 75.61 1.35
N GLY A 46 16.49 76.02 0.74
CA GLY A 46 17.29 75.18 -0.17
C GLY A 46 17.85 73.96 0.51
N VAL A 47 18.44 74.09 1.68
CA VAL A 47 18.97 72.98 2.48
C VAL A 47 17.84 72.01 2.92
N VAL A 48 16.72 72.54 3.42
CA VAL A 48 15.59 71.74 3.81
C VAL A 48 14.99 70.99 2.61
N SER A 49 14.85 71.69 1.47
CA SER A 49 14.39 71.08 0.22
C SER A 49 15.32 69.98 -0.30
N ALA A 50 16.62 70.21 -0.30
CA ALA A 50 17.60 69.23 -0.72
C ALA A 50 17.62 67.97 0.20
N LEU A 51 17.53 68.17 1.52
CA LEU A 51 17.44 67.07 2.48
C LEU A 51 16.14 66.26 2.31
N THR A 52 15.01 66.92 2.17
CA THR A 52 13.72 66.22 1.95
C THR A 52 13.70 65.48 0.59
N ALA A 53 14.19 66.12 -0.46
CA ALA A 53 14.29 65.49 -1.78
C ALA A 53 15.26 64.28 -1.80
N ARG A 54 16.36 64.32 -1.02
CA ARG A 54 17.25 63.18 -0.86
C ARG A 54 16.60 62.03 -0.15
N ARG A 55 15.88 62.29 0.93
CA ARG A 55 15.14 61.30 1.71
C ARG A 55 14.01 60.66 0.88
N LEU A 56 13.28 61.46 0.14
CA LEU A 56 12.20 60.94 -0.74
C LEU A 56 12.78 60.07 -1.85
N ARG A 57 13.96 60.38 -2.41
CA ARG A 57 14.65 59.51 -3.38
C ARG A 57 15.02 58.15 -2.81
N HIS A 58 15.38 58.07 -1.53
CA HIS A 58 15.63 56.79 -0.88
C HIS A 58 14.36 55.94 -0.78
N ILE A 59 13.23 56.54 -0.49
CA ILE A 59 11.92 55.81 -0.44
C ILE A 59 11.54 55.35 -1.84
N ILE A 60 11.68 56.20 -2.87
CA ILE A 60 11.42 55.84 -4.27
C ILE A 60 12.30 54.68 -4.70
N HIS A 61 13.59 54.74 -4.45
CA HIS A 61 14.54 53.68 -4.77
C HIS A 61 14.20 52.35 -4.04
N PHE A 62 13.77 52.44 -2.78
CA PHE A 62 13.31 51.29 -2.06
C PHE A 62 12.03 50.69 -2.72
N ALA A 63 11.06 51.52 -3.08
CA ALA A 63 9.83 51.09 -3.74
C ALA A 63 10.13 50.43 -5.10
N ASP A 64 11.08 50.99 -5.89
CA ASP A 64 11.48 50.43 -7.16
C ASP A 64 12.13 49.02 -7.00
N ARG A 65 12.97 48.82 -5.99
CA ARG A 65 13.55 47.52 -5.68
C ARG A 65 12.46 46.49 -5.33
N ILE A 66 11.47 46.89 -4.54
CA ILE A 66 10.36 46.02 -4.22
C ILE A 66 9.56 45.68 -5.48
N ALA A 67 9.30 46.65 -6.34
CA ALA A 67 8.59 46.44 -7.62
C ALA A 67 9.35 45.47 -8.58
N THR A 68 10.66 45.41 -8.49
CA THR A 68 11.49 44.45 -9.24
C THR A 68 11.64 43.07 -8.55
N GLY A 69 10.95 42.85 -7.41
CA GLY A 69 10.92 41.59 -6.68
C GLY A 69 11.95 41.44 -5.57
N ASP A 70 12.74 42.45 -5.27
CA ASP A 70 13.73 42.43 -4.17
C ASP A 70 13.05 42.73 -2.81
N LEU A 71 12.43 41.71 -2.25
CA LEU A 71 11.78 41.80 -0.93
C LEU A 71 12.76 41.82 0.27
N GLU A 72 14.07 41.67 0.02
CA GLU A 72 15.11 41.79 1.06
C GLU A 72 15.58 43.23 1.26
N ALA A 73 15.17 44.16 0.41
CA ALA A 73 15.48 45.57 0.57
C ALA A 73 15.00 46.07 1.92
N GLN A 74 15.81 46.92 2.56
CA GLN A 74 15.48 47.59 3.83
C GLN A 74 15.51 49.10 3.64
N ILE A 75 14.56 49.77 4.26
CA ILE A 75 14.54 51.22 4.27
C ILE A 75 15.23 51.76 5.55
N ALA A 76 16.34 52.46 5.38
CA ALA A 76 17.11 53.04 6.49
C ALA A 76 16.61 54.45 6.88
N GLU A 77 15.30 54.66 7.01
CA GLU A 77 14.68 55.94 7.34
C GLU A 77 14.01 55.87 8.71
N ASN A 78 14.69 56.38 9.76
CA ASN A 78 14.28 56.33 11.15
C ASN A 78 13.76 57.69 11.67
N SER A 79 13.17 58.53 10.85
CA SER A 79 12.71 59.83 11.23
C SER A 79 11.27 59.75 11.78
N SER A 80 10.93 60.62 12.73
CA SER A 80 9.60 60.71 13.34
C SER A 80 8.67 61.75 12.68
N ASP A 81 9.00 62.16 11.44
CA ASP A 81 8.19 63.08 10.64
C ASP A 81 7.31 62.33 9.63
N GLU A 82 6.58 63.07 8.77
CA GLU A 82 5.66 62.54 7.79
C GLU A 82 6.33 61.60 6.80
N ILE A 83 7.60 61.88 6.38
CA ILE A 83 8.39 61.04 5.49
C ILE A 83 8.77 59.72 6.18
N GLY A 84 9.19 59.77 7.45
CA GLY A 84 9.49 58.58 8.24
C GLY A 84 8.23 57.72 8.48
N GLN A 85 7.05 58.32 8.61
CA GLN A 85 5.80 57.59 8.76
C GLN A 85 5.44 56.83 7.46
N VAL A 86 5.63 57.46 6.30
CA VAL A 86 5.46 56.78 5.00
C VAL A 86 6.46 55.64 4.84
N ALA A 87 7.73 55.85 5.17
CA ALA A 87 8.77 54.85 5.12
C ALA A 87 8.45 53.63 5.99
N SER A 88 8.04 53.89 7.25
CA SER A 88 7.68 52.83 8.20
C SER A 88 6.43 52.04 7.78
N SER A 89 5.42 52.73 7.20
CA SER A 89 4.21 52.07 6.67
C SER A 89 4.52 51.19 5.46
N LEU A 90 5.41 51.65 4.56
CA LEU A 90 5.83 50.90 3.39
C LEU A 90 6.66 49.69 3.80
N ASP A 91 7.58 49.83 4.74
CA ASP A 91 8.37 48.75 5.31
C ASP A 91 7.51 47.68 6.01
N ALA A 92 6.47 48.12 6.75
CA ALA A 92 5.49 47.19 7.36
C ALA A 92 4.69 46.42 6.28
N ALA A 93 4.32 47.08 5.18
CA ALA A 93 3.62 46.42 4.07
C ALA A 93 4.52 45.36 3.37
N VAL A 94 5.80 45.69 3.16
CA VAL A 94 6.76 44.75 2.58
C VAL A 94 7.00 43.55 3.49
N ARG A 95 7.19 43.77 4.79
CA ARG A 95 7.30 42.65 5.77
C ARG A 95 6.08 41.74 5.75
N ARG A 96 4.88 42.29 5.64
CA ARG A 96 3.64 41.52 5.55
C ARG A 96 3.57 40.72 4.25
N LEU A 97 3.94 41.34 3.13
CA LEU A 97 4.00 40.70 1.84
C LEU A 97 4.98 39.51 1.84
N LYS A 98 6.19 39.75 2.38
CA LYS A 98 7.21 38.68 2.55
C LYS A 98 6.70 37.54 3.42
N GLY A 99 6.03 37.85 4.53
CA GLY A 99 5.41 36.85 5.39
C GLY A 99 4.38 36.01 4.66
N ASN A 100 3.49 36.63 3.87
CA ASN A 100 2.47 35.91 3.10
C ASN A 100 3.11 35.02 2.01
N PHE A 101 4.18 35.48 1.35
CA PHE A 101 4.90 34.64 0.38
C PHE A 101 5.55 33.43 1.03
N ALA A 102 6.22 33.60 2.16
CA ALA A 102 6.85 32.52 2.90
C ALA A 102 5.80 31.50 3.42
N GLU A 103 4.65 31.95 3.87
CA GLU A 103 3.54 31.11 4.29
C GLU A 103 2.97 30.31 3.11
N LEU A 104 2.79 30.96 1.96
CA LEU A 104 2.30 30.32 0.73
C LEU A 104 3.28 29.24 0.24
N GLU A 105 4.59 29.56 0.21
CA GLU A 105 5.63 28.56 -0.15
C GLU A 105 5.64 27.38 0.83
N THR A 106 5.56 27.65 2.11
CA THR A 106 5.51 26.61 3.13
C THR A 106 4.26 25.72 2.95
N SER A 107 3.09 26.32 2.74
CA SER A 107 1.85 25.59 2.50
C SER A 107 1.91 24.75 1.21
N LYS A 108 2.46 25.31 0.11
CA LYS A 108 2.67 24.58 -1.13
C LYS A 108 3.58 23.36 -0.91
N HIS A 109 4.69 23.55 -0.22
CA HIS A 109 5.65 22.46 0.06
C HIS A 109 5.07 21.37 0.94
N GLN A 110 4.22 21.75 1.92
CA GLN A 110 3.48 20.78 2.74
C GLN A 110 2.50 19.96 1.92
N LEU A 111 1.72 20.60 1.02
CA LEU A 111 0.80 19.90 0.12
C LEU A 111 1.55 18.96 -0.83
N GLU A 112 2.64 19.40 -1.43
CA GLU A 112 3.48 18.54 -2.29
C GLU A 112 4.03 17.34 -1.52
N THR A 113 4.49 17.53 -0.29
CA THR A 113 4.99 16.45 0.56
C THR A 113 3.88 15.45 0.89
N LEU A 114 2.70 15.92 1.26
CA LEU A 114 1.53 15.05 1.53
C LEU A 114 1.16 14.23 0.31
N LEU A 115 1.02 14.86 -0.86
CA LEU A 115 0.68 14.16 -2.10
C LEU A 115 1.76 13.15 -2.52
N ASN A 116 3.04 13.47 -2.31
CA ASN A 116 4.16 12.58 -2.62
C ASN A 116 4.34 11.43 -1.61
N SER A 117 3.78 11.55 -0.41
CA SER A 117 3.80 10.48 0.60
C SER A 117 2.64 9.49 0.45
N MET A 118 1.63 9.80 -0.38
CA MET A 118 0.51 8.89 -0.65
C MET A 118 0.96 7.68 -1.45
N GLU A 119 0.41 6.50 -1.11
CA GLU A 119 0.61 5.27 -1.89
C GLU A 119 -0.19 5.30 -3.20
N ASP A 120 -1.34 5.94 -3.20
CA ASP A 120 -2.16 6.10 -4.39
C ASP A 120 -1.45 6.99 -5.41
N ALA A 121 -1.51 6.62 -6.69
CA ALA A 121 -0.95 7.41 -7.77
C ALA A 121 -1.88 8.56 -8.13
N VAL A 122 -1.34 9.78 -8.25
CA VAL A 122 -2.10 10.99 -8.55
C VAL A 122 -1.54 11.70 -9.77
N ILE A 123 -2.43 12.09 -10.69
CA ILE A 123 -2.12 12.85 -11.89
C ILE A 123 -3.07 14.03 -12.04
N ALA A 124 -2.54 15.20 -12.32
CA ALA A 124 -3.31 16.38 -12.70
C ALA A 124 -3.12 16.65 -14.20
N VAL A 125 -4.22 16.79 -14.90
CA VAL A 125 -4.31 17.01 -16.35
C VAL A 125 -4.95 18.36 -16.61
N GLY A 126 -4.37 19.16 -17.47
CA GLY A 126 -4.88 20.47 -17.86
C GLY A 126 -6.10 20.39 -18.78
N PRO A 127 -6.71 21.55 -19.09
CA PRO A 127 -7.86 21.63 -20.00
C PRO A 127 -7.52 21.24 -21.45
N ASP A 128 -6.24 21.18 -21.79
CA ASP A 128 -5.67 20.78 -23.07
C ASP A 128 -5.28 19.28 -23.12
N ASP A 129 -5.74 18.48 -22.13
CA ASP A 129 -5.45 17.06 -21.96
C ASP A 129 -3.93 16.76 -21.77
N ARG A 130 -3.15 17.76 -21.28
CA ARG A 130 -1.72 17.59 -20.99
C ARG A 130 -1.47 17.38 -19.50
N VAL A 131 -0.45 16.58 -19.20
CA VAL A 131 -0.03 16.28 -17.82
C VAL A 131 0.61 17.54 -17.21
N GLN A 132 -0.03 18.10 -16.17
CA GLN A 132 0.47 19.26 -15.45
C GLN A 132 1.30 18.88 -14.23
N TRP A 133 0.92 17.82 -13.56
CA TRP A 133 1.58 17.39 -12.33
C TRP A 133 1.30 15.91 -12.05
N VAL A 134 2.27 15.25 -11.40
CA VAL A 134 2.16 13.86 -10.93
C VAL A 134 2.85 13.73 -9.58
N ASN A 135 2.42 12.77 -8.77
CA ASN A 135 3.12 12.42 -7.54
C ASN A 135 4.17 11.31 -7.78
N ASN A 136 5.02 11.09 -6.77
CA ASN A 136 6.07 10.07 -6.81
C ASN A 136 5.53 8.65 -7.04
N SER A 137 4.32 8.34 -6.58
CA SER A 137 3.72 7.01 -6.73
C SER A 137 3.36 6.74 -8.19
N LEU A 138 2.82 7.74 -8.92
CA LEU A 138 2.58 7.62 -10.35
C LEU A 138 3.88 7.48 -11.14
N ASP A 139 4.88 8.31 -10.84
CA ASP A 139 6.15 8.29 -11.56
C ASP A 139 6.87 6.93 -11.45
N LYS A 140 6.80 6.31 -10.29
CA LYS A 140 7.31 4.94 -10.07
C LYS A 140 6.47 3.87 -10.76
N MET A 141 5.17 4.10 -10.93
CA MET A 141 4.24 3.15 -11.53
C MET A 141 4.40 3.07 -13.05
N VAL A 142 4.65 4.20 -13.71
CA VAL A 142 4.78 4.27 -15.17
C VAL A 142 6.21 3.90 -15.60
N PRO A 143 6.44 2.85 -16.42
CA PRO A 143 7.78 2.33 -16.73
C PRO A 143 8.75 3.33 -17.38
N GLN A 144 8.24 4.37 -18.05
CA GLN A 144 9.03 5.40 -18.72
C GLN A 144 9.06 6.73 -17.97
N GLY A 145 8.46 6.78 -16.77
CA GLY A 145 8.18 8.01 -16.04
C GLY A 145 7.10 8.86 -16.71
N ALA A 146 6.44 9.71 -15.93
CA ALA A 146 5.47 10.65 -16.45
C ALA A 146 6.18 11.89 -16.97
N ARG A 147 5.89 12.27 -18.23
CA ARG A 147 6.44 13.49 -18.82
C ARG A 147 5.46 14.64 -18.63
N LEU A 148 5.90 15.69 -17.95
CA LEU A 148 5.11 16.92 -17.84
C LEU A 148 4.94 17.55 -19.21
N ASP A 149 3.82 18.21 -19.42
CA ASP A 149 3.42 18.89 -20.66
C ASP A 149 3.23 17.96 -21.88
N SER A 150 3.21 16.63 -21.67
CA SER A 150 2.85 15.65 -22.70
C SER A 150 1.36 15.31 -22.66
N PRO A 151 0.78 14.84 -23.77
CA PRO A 151 -0.59 14.30 -23.78
C PRO A 151 -0.74 13.17 -22.73
N VAL A 152 -1.85 13.18 -21.99
CA VAL A 152 -2.11 12.17 -20.95
C VAL A 152 -2.12 10.74 -21.50
N GLU A 153 -2.52 10.55 -22.77
CA GLU A 153 -2.54 9.27 -23.47
C GLU A 153 -1.13 8.66 -23.67
N GLU A 154 -0.08 9.48 -23.68
CA GLU A 154 1.30 8.99 -23.74
C GLU A 154 1.76 8.41 -22.41
N THR A 155 1.21 8.91 -21.30
CA THR A 155 1.52 8.45 -19.95
C THR A 155 0.71 7.22 -19.58
N ILE A 156 -0.62 7.24 -19.80
CA ILE A 156 -1.54 6.16 -19.47
C ILE A 156 -2.48 5.93 -20.66
N ARG A 157 -2.42 4.72 -21.25
CA ARG A 157 -3.19 4.36 -22.47
C ARG A 157 -4.46 3.54 -22.19
N ASP A 158 -4.86 3.44 -20.91
CA ASP A 158 -6.05 2.69 -20.54
C ASP A 158 -7.31 3.47 -20.93
N PRO A 159 -8.25 2.87 -21.69
CA PRO A 159 -9.45 3.58 -22.17
C PRO A 159 -10.39 3.99 -21.05
N ASP A 160 -10.52 3.17 -19.99
CA ASP A 160 -11.40 3.47 -18.86
C ASP A 160 -10.84 4.65 -18.02
N PHE A 161 -9.51 4.73 -17.89
CA PHE A 161 -8.82 5.86 -17.28
C PHE A 161 -9.03 7.15 -18.11
N LEU A 162 -8.80 7.09 -19.43
CA LEU A 162 -8.95 8.24 -20.30
C LEU A 162 -10.39 8.75 -20.32
N GLN A 163 -11.36 7.85 -20.35
CA GLN A 163 -12.77 8.21 -20.27
C GLN A 163 -13.10 8.92 -18.97
N ALA A 164 -12.61 8.43 -17.82
CA ALA A 164 -12.83 9.05 -16.52
C ALA A 164 -12.26 10.48 -16.47
N VAL A 165 -11.02 10.67 -16.94
CA VAL A 165 -10.36 11.99 -17.01
C VAL A 165 -11.12 12.95 -17.93
N HIS A 166 -11.52 12.49 -19.14
CA HIS A 166 -12.29 13.29 -20.09
C HIS A 166 -13.66 13.71 -19.53
N SER A 167 -14.38 12.76 -18.90
CA SER A 167 -15.69 13.08 -18.29
C SER A 167 -15.53 14.09 -17.16
N ALA A 168 -14.50 13.96 -16.32
CA ALA A 168 -14.23 14.90 -15.25
C ALA A 168 -13.85 16.31 -15.79
N SER A 169 -13.01 16.36 -16.82
CA SER A 169 -12.55 17.62 -17.40
C SER A 169 -13.65 18.36 -18.17
N LYS A 170 -14.46 17.66 -18.97
CA LYS A 170 -15.45 18.28 -19.89
C LYS A 170 -16.85 18.38 -19.30
N GLU A 171 -17.30 17.36 -18.54
CA GLU A 171 -18.64 17.33 -17.94
C GLU A 171 -18.68 17.94 -16.55
N ILE A 172 -17.53 18.35 -15.98
CA ILE A 172 -17.37 18.93 -14.64
C ILE A 172 -18.03 18.05 -13.58
N LYS A 173 -17.85 16.72 -13.72
CA LYS A 173 -18.43 15.72 -12.84
C LYS A 173 -17.37 14.76 -12.34
N VAL A 174 -17.44 14.39 -11.07
CA VAL A 174 -16.59 13.29 -10.56
C VAL A 174 -16.96 11.99 -11.29
N SER A 175 -15.96 11.37 -11.90
CA SER A 175 -16.08 10.12 -12.63
C SER A 175 -15.24 9.04 -11.97
N THR A 176 -15.81 7.82 -11.86
CA THR A 176 -15.11 6.65 -11.34
C THR A 176 -15.12 5.55 -12.38
N SER A 177 -13.98 4.86 -12.53
CA SER A 177 -13.85 3.72 -13.45
C SER A 177 -12.87 2.69 -12.90
N ARG A 178 -12.86 1.49 -13.53
CA ARG A 178 -11.86 0.45 -13.23
C ARG A 178 -10.94 0.24 -14.41
N ALA A 179 -9.70 0.62 -14.26
CA ALA A 179 -8.66 0.49 -15.26
C ALA A 179 -7.87 -0.81 -15.05
N ARG A 180 -7.73 -1.62 -16.12
CA ARG A 180 -7.06 -2.93 -16.07
C ARG A 180 -5.89 -3.05 -17.04
N SER A 181 -5.72 -2.06 -17.91
CA SER A 181 -4.70 -2.07 -18.94
C SER A 181 -3.53 -1.13 -18.66
N ILE A 182 -3.51 -0.49 -17.49
CA ILE A 182 -2.42 0.42 -17.08
C ILE A 182 -1.13 -0.38 -16.90
N LEU A 183 -1.19 -1.45 -16.11
CA LEU A 183 -0.09 -2.38 -15.88
C LEU A 183 -0.59 -3.82 -16.02
N PRO A 184 0.18 -4.72 -16.69
CA PRO A 184 -0.20 -6.12 -16.84
C PRO A 184 -0.47 -6.80 -15.50
N GLY A 185 -1.65 -7.40 -15.37
CA GLY A 185 -2.06 -8.16 -14.17
C GLY A 185 -2.42 -7.32 -12.96
N ARG A 186 -2.55 -6.00 -13.10
CA ARG A 186 -3.01 -5.10 -12.03
C ARG A 186 -4.35 -4.47 -12.37
N THR A 187 -5.13 -4.19 -11.33
CA THR A 187 -6.42 -3.50 -11.41
C THR A 187 -6.37 -2.23 -10.58
N PHE A 188 -6.73 -1.11 -11.20
CA PHE A 188 -6.78 0.19 -10.53
C PHE A 188 -8.20 0.71 -10.44
N ASP A 189 -8.57 1.25 -9.29
CA ASP A 189 -9.75 2.10 -9.14
C ASP A 189 -9.34 3.54 -9.48
N VAL A 190 -9.99 4.13 -10.45
CA VAL A 190 -9.70 5.46 -10.94
C VAL A 190 -10.83 6.39 -10.50
N THR A 191 -10.50 7.42 -9.76
CA THR A 191 -11.42 8.51 -9.43
C THR A 191 -10.88 9.81 -10.01
N ALA A 192 -11.59 10.35 -10.97
CA ALA A 192 -11.26 11.63 -11.60
C ALA A 192 -12.23 12.73 -11.17
N ALA A 193 -11.70 13.89 -10.76
CA ALA A 193 -12.46 15.05 -10.33
C ALA A 193 -12.04 16.31 -11.12
N PRO A 194 -12.97 17.24 -11.43
CA PRO A 194 -12.67 18.45 -12.15
C PRO A 194 -11.80 19.40 -11.31
N LEU A 195 -10.87 20.11 -11.98
CA LEU A 195 -10.04 21.15 -11.36
C LEU A 195 -10.67 22.54 -11.53
N PRO A 196 -10.57 23.42 -10.52
CA PRO A 196 -10.88 24.83 -10.68
C PRO A 196 -9.97 25.46 -11.76
N GLY A 197 -10.55 25.95 -12.83
CA GLY A 197 -9.79 26.52 -13.97
C GLY A 197 -9.70 25.60 -15.19
N GLY A 198 -10.32 24.43 -15.13
CA GLY A 198 -10.38 23.44 -16.20
C GLY A 198 -9.37 22.30 -16.01
N GLY A 199 -9.62 21.21 -16.73
CA GLY A 199 -8.85 19.98 -16.55
C GLY A 199 -9.41 19.08 -15.45
N ALA A 200 -8.63 18.05 -15.05
CA ALA A 200 -9.03 17.07 -14.05
C ALA A 200 -7.85 16.61 -13.20
N VAL A 201 -8.11 16.21 -11.97
CA VAL A 201 -7.20 15.41 -11.16
C VAL A 201 -7.73 13.99 -11.09
N ALA A 202 -6.88 13.00 -11.36
CA ALA A 202 -7.23 11.60 -11.22
C ALA A 202 -6.35 10.93 -10.17
N VAL A 203 -7.00 10.13 -9.33
CA VAL A 203 -6.36 9.29 -8.31
C VAL A 203 -6.54 7.83 -8.74
N LEU A 204 -5.44 7.08 -8.75
CA LEU A 204 -5.40 5.66 -9.13
C LEU A 204 -5.00 4.84 -7.90
N ARG A 205 -5.91 4.04 -7.42
CA ARG A 205 -5.71 3.13 -6.29
C ARG A 205 -5.51 1.72 -6.79
N ASP A 206 -4.42 1.08 -6.41
CA ASP A 206 -4.17 -0.33 -6.75
C ASP A 206 -5.08 -1.24 -5.92
N LEU A 207 -6.01 -1.92 -6.59
CA LEU A 207 -6.94 -2.89 -5.99
C LEU A 207 -6.51 -4.35 -6.20
N THR A 208 -5.35 -4.60 -6.79
CA THR A 208 -4.94 -5.93 -7.23
C THR A 208 -4.98 -6.96 -6.11
N GLU A 209 -4.38 -6.65 -4.97
CA GLU A 209 -4.39 -7.57 -3.82
C GLU A 209 -5.79 -7.73 -3.22
N THR A 210 -6.56 -6.65 -3.12
CA THR A 210 -7.94 -6.69 -2.62
C THR A 210 -8.83 -7.57 -3.51
N GLU A 211 -8.77 -7.37 -4.85
CA GLU A 211 -9.52 -8.20 -5.80
C GLU A 211 -9.08 -9.65 -5.78
N ARG A 212 -7.77 -9.92 -5.61
CA ARG A 212 -7.22 -11.27 -5.49
C ARG A 212 -7.74 -11.99 -4.25
N VAL A 213 -7.73 -11.33 -3.11
CA VAL A 213 -8.28 -11.87 -1.85
C VAL A 213 -9.78 -12.13 -1.98
N GLU A 214 -10.54 -11.18 -2.52
CA GLU A 214 -11.98 -11.36 -2.73
C GLU A 214 -12.32 -12.47 -3.73
N LYS A 215 -11.54 -12.60 -4.81
CA LYS A 215 -11.68 -13.70 -5.78
C LYS A 215 -11.41 -15.03 -5.11
N THR A 216 -10.30 -15.14 -4.38
CA THR A 216 -9.95 -16.36 -3.64
C THR A 216 -11.06 -16.76 -2.65
N ARG A 217 -11.64 -15.78 -1.95
CA ARG A 217 -12.77 -16.01 -1.04
C ARG A 217 -14.02 -16.49 -1.77
N ARG A 218 -14.38 -15.88 -2.89
CA ARG A 218 -15.53 -16.29 -3.70
C ARG A 218 -15.34 -17.70 -4.27
N ASP A 219 -14.17 -17.98 -4.81
CA ASP A 219 -13.83 -19.31 -5.35
C ASP A 219 -13.86 -20.38 -4.24
N PHE A 220 -13.40 -20.04 -3.03
CA PHE A 220 -13.48 -20.92 -1.86
C PHE A 220 -14.93 -21.27 -1.52
N ILE A 221 -15.81 -20.26 -1.38
CA ILE A 221 -17.24 -20.48 -1.04
C ILE A 221 -17.93 -21.33 -2.13
N ALA A 222 -17.66 -21.04 -3.41
CA ALA A 222 -18.19 -21.81 -4.53
C ALA A 222 -17.75 -23.27 -4.48
N ASN A 223 -16.45 -23.52 -4.25
CA ASN A 223 -15.90 -24.86 -4.17
C ASN A 223 -16.45 -25.65 -2.97
N VAL A 224 -16.55 -25.04 -1.76
CA VAL A 224 -17.20 -25.66 -0.59
C VAL A 224 -18.62 -26.07 -0.93
N SER A 225 -19.40 -25.18 -1.53
CA SER A 225 -20.79 -25.44 -1.89
C SER A 225 -20.92 -26.63 -2.87
N HIS A 226 -20.02 -26.70 -3.85
CA HIS A 226 -19.99 -27.82 -4.81
C HIS A 226 -19.58 -29.15 -4.17
N GLU A 227 -18.53 -29.15 -3.35
CA GLU A 227 -18.02 -30.37 -2.70
C GLU A 227 -18.95 -30.90 -1.60
N LEU A 228 -19.82 -30.07 -1.01
CA LEU A 228 -20.89 -30.49 -0.11
C LEU A 228 -22.15 -30.97 -0.87
N ARG A 229 -22.54 -30.30 -1.96
CA ARG A 229 -23.76 -30.63 -2.72
C ARG A 229 -23.70 -32.01 -3.34
N THR A 230 -22.60 -32.39 -3.95
CA THR A 230 -22.44 -33.67 -4.64
C THR A 230 -22.72 -34.90 -3.75
N PRO A 231 -22.03 -35.06 -2.57
CA PRO A 231 -22.30 -36.19 -1.69
C PRO A 231 -23.70 -36.13 -1.09
N LEU A 232 -24.23 -34.94 -0.80
CA LEU A 232 -25.57 -34.76 -0.26
C LEU A 232 -26.66 -35.27 -1.24
N THR A 233 -26.55 -34.88 -2.54
CA THR A 233 -27.46 -35.35 -3.58
C THR A 233 -27.39 -36.88 -3.74
N SER A 234 -26.18 -37.47 -3.62
CA SER A 234 -26.05 -38.93 -3.63
C SER A 234 -26.73 -39.57 -2.42
N VAL A 235 -26.55 -39.05 -1.22
CA VAL A 235 -27.20 -39.54 0.01
C VAL A 235 -28.72 -39.48 -0.14
N GLN A 236 -29.26 -38.32 -0.60
CA GLN A 236 -30.70 -38.15 -0.82
C GLN A 236 -31.23 -39.13 -1.85
N GLY A 237 -30.65 -39.23 -3.05
CA GLY A 237 -31.14 -40.08 -4.08
C GLY A 237 -31.15 -41.57 -3.72
N TYR A 238 -30.07 -42.06 -3.08
CA TYR A 238 -30.06 -43.47 -2.62
C TYR A 238 -31.02 -43.73 -1.46
N THR A 239 -31.25 -42.74 -0.60
CA THR A 239 -32.23 -42.83 0.50
C THR A 239 -33.67 -42.87 -0.07
N GLU A 240 -33.99 -42.01 -1.03
CA GLU A 240 -35.28 -42.00 -1.74
C GLU A 240 -35.54 -43.35 -2.42
N THR A 241 -34.54 -43.88 -3.15
CA THR A 241 -34.65 -45.19 -3.81
C THR A 241 -34.87 -46.32 -2.80
N LEU A 242 -34.24 -46.28 -1.63
CA LEU A 242 -34.47 -47.25 -0.58
C LEU A 242 -35.86 -47.15 0.08
N LEU A 243 -36.43 -45.93 0.18
CA LEU A 243 -37.75 -45.68 0.76
C LEU A 243 -38.88 -46.10 -0.20
N ASP A 244 -38.69 -45.96 -1.50
CA ASP A 244 -39.68 -46.34 -2.52
C ASP A 244 -39.90 -47.86 -2.69
N GLY A 245 -39.17 -48.68 -1.93
CA GLY A 245 -39.45 -50.08 -1.69
C GLY A 245 -39.29 -51.02 -2.91
N GLY A 246 -38.64 -50.57 -4.00
CA GLY A 246 -38.54 -51.31 -5.27
C GLY A 246 -37.38 -52.29 -5.37
N MET A 247 -36.67 -52.66 -4.27
CA MET A 247 -35.41 -53.38 -4.40
C MET A 247 -35.34 -54.74 -3.72
N ASP A 248 -34.66 -55.62 -4.47
CA ASP A 248 -34.20 -56.92 -3.98
C ASP A 248 -33.12 -56.75 -2.92
N ASN A 249 -33.08 -57.61 -1.87
CA ASN A 249 -32.21 -57.51 -0.71
C ASN A 249 -30.69 -57.39 -1.01
N GLY A 250 -30.25 -57.68 -2.27
CA GLY A 250 -28.87 -57.60 -2.70
C GLY A 250 -28.34 -56.14 -2.86
N HIS A 251 -29.15 -55.22 -3.35
CA HIS A 251 -28.75 -53.83 -3.62
C HIS A 251 -28.87 -52.89 -2.43
N THR A 252 -29.68 -53.25 -1.44
CA THR A 252 -29.89 -52.47 -0.20
C THR A 252 -28.56 -52.21 0.51
N ARG A 253 -27.71 -53.24 0.64
CA ARG A 253 -26.42 -53.13 1.31
C ARG A 253 -25.45 -52.25 0.58
N GLU A 254 -25.44 -52.33 -0.75
CA GLU A 254 -24.62 -51.47 -1.61
C GLU A 254 -24.99 -50.00 -1.46
N PHE A 255 -26.29 -49.66 -1.45
CA PHE A 255 -26.78 -48.31 -1.32
C PHE A 255 -26.49 -47.72 0.07
N LEU A 256 -26.67 -48.50 1.13
CA LEU A 256 -26.27 -48.12 2.48
C LEU A 256 -24.78 -47.88 2.57
N ASP A 257 -23.94 -48.66 1.89
CA ASP A 257 -22.51 -48.45 1.83
C ASP A 257 -22.14 -47.13 1.08
N ILE A 258 -22.85 -46.80 0.01
CA ILE A 258 -22.65 -45.51 -0.70
C ILE A 258 -23.06 -44.36 0.17
N ILE A 259 -24.21 -44.44 0.87
CA ILE A 259 -24.66 -43.42 1.83
C ILE A 259 -23.61 -43.22 2.90
N ARG A 260 -23.12 -44.30 3.55
CA ARG A 260 -22.10 -44.26 4.57
C ARG A 260 -20.80 -43.62 4.11
N LYS A 261 -20.31 -43.97 2.91
CA LYS A 261 -19.10 -43.38 2.30
C LYS A 261 -19.26 -41.87 2.08
N ASN A 262 -20.42 -41.43 1.57
CA ASN A 262 -20.67 -40.01 1.34
C ASN A 262 -20.82 -39.22 2.65
N ALA A 263 -21.49 -39.77 3.65
CA ALA A 263 -21.60 -39.16 4.98
C ALA A 263 -20.22 -39.01 5.66
N THR A 264 -19.39 -40.07 5.62
CA THR A 264 -18.01 -40.01 6.17
C THR A 264 -17.16 -38.97 5.41
N ARG A 265 -17.33 -38.87 4.08
CA ARG A 265 -16.65 -37.84 3.28
C ARG A 265 -17.08 -36.43 3.68
N MET A 266 -18.37 -36.20 3.93
CA MET A 266 -18.89 -34.91 4.39
C MET A 266 -18.32 -34.54 5.78
N SER A 267 -18.27 -35.49 6.72
CA SER A 267 -17.67 -35.26 8.05
C SER A 267 -16.20 -34.84 7.93
N ARG A 268 -15.41 -35.56 7.11
CA ARG A 268 -14.01 -35.16 6.86
C ARG A 268 -13.90 -33.76 6.25
N LEU A 269 -14.75 -33.45 5.27
CA LEU A 269 -14.72 -32.12 4.63
C LEU A 269 -15.02 -31.01 5.64
N THR A 270 -16.00 -31.22 6.53
CA THR A 270 -16.34 -30.22 7.56
C THR A 270 -15.22 -30.09 8.61
N GLU A 271 -14.58 -31.20 9.02
CA GLU A 271 -13.41 -31.17 9.91
C GLU A 271 -12.23 -30.44 9.27
N ASP A 272 -11.92 -30.71 8.01
CA ASP A 272 -10.86 -30.04 7.24
C ASP A 272 -11.13 -28.53 7.13
N LEU A 273 -12.40 -28.13 6.86
CA LEU A 273 -12.81 -26.72 6.78
C LEU A 273 -12.68 -26.01 8.13
N LEU A 274 -13.09 -26.64 9.23
CA LEU A 274 -12.95 -26.08 10.58
C LEU A 274 -11.48 -25.92 10.96
N THR A 275 -10.66 -26.94 10.67
CA THR A 275 -9.21 -26.89 10.91
C THR A 275 -8.57 -25.75 10.11
N LEU A 276 -8.89 -25.65 8.81
CA LEU A 276 -8.37 -24.58 7.96
C LEU A 276 -8.79 -23.21 8.49
N ALA A 277 -10.06 -23.01 8.84
CA ALA A 277 -10.57 -21.74 9.37
C ALA A 277 -9.86 -21.33 10.67
N ARG A 278 -9.64 -22.27 11.59
CA ARG A 278 -8.93 -22.01 12.86
C ARG A 278 -7.46 -21.62 12.66
N VAL A 279 -6.78 -22.28 11.72
CA VAL A 279 -5.38 -22.00 11.44
C VAL A 279 -5.22 -20.67 10.67
N GLU A 280 -6.16 -20.34 9.77
CA GLU A 280 -6.13 -19.08 9.00
C GLU A 280 -6.50 -17.84 9.81
N SER A 281 -7.43 -17.96 10.77
CA SER A 281 -7.82 -16.83 11.63
C SER A 281 -6.73 -16.40 12.60
N GLY A 282 -5.70 -17.24 12.82
CA GLY A 282 -4.69 -17.02 13.85
C GLY A 282 -5.25 -17.20 15.29
N GLU A 283 -6.51 -17.62 15.42
CA GLU A 283 -7.13 -17.88 16.72
C GLU A 283 -6.62 -19.17 17.36
N HIS A 284 -6.04 -20.06 16.55
CA HIS A 284 -5.48 -21.31 17.04
C HIS A 284 -4.10 -21.05 17.67
N GLN A 285 -4.05 -21.11 19.00
CA GLN A 285 -2.78 -21.07 19.73
C GLN A 285 -2.15 -22.47 19.68
N PHE A 286 -1.06 -22.60 18.92
CA PHE A 286 -0.27 -23.82 18.89
C PHE A 286 0.57 -23.93 20.16
N ASP A 287 0.62 -25.12 20.74
CA ASP A 287 1.51 -25.45 21.87
C ASP A 287 2.90 -25.85 21.33
N ILE A 288 3.66 -24.83 20.95
CA ILE A 288 4.99 -25.01 20.35
C ILE A 288 6.00 -25.34 21.44
N GLN A 289 6.54 -26.55 21.39
CA GLN A 289 7.53 -27.09 22.35
C GLN A 289 8.76 -27.63 21.61
N PRO A 290 9.93 -27.74 22.27
CA PRO A 290 11.07 -28.46 21.72
C PRO A 290 10.74 -29.97 21.61
N VAL A 291 10.74 -30.49 20.39
CA VAL A 291 10.43 -31.90 20.11
C VAL A 291 11.57 -32.54 19.30
N PRO A 292 12.07 -33.74 19.68
CA PRO A 292 13.04 -34.45 18.86
C PRO A 292 12.44 -34.87 17.51
N PRO A 293 13.11 -34.60 16.36
CA PRO A 293 12.64 -35.01 15.03
C PRO A 293 12.36 -36.50 14.91
N ALA A 294 13.21 -37.32 15.54
CA ALA A 294 13.05 -38.77 15.56
C ALA A 294 11.77 -39.26 16.23
N GLU A 295 11.21 -38.52 17.21
CA GLU A 295 9.94 -38.84 17.82
C GLU A 295 8.77 -38.60 16.88
N LEU A 296 8.74 -37.42 16.23
CA LEU A 296 7.73 -37.07 15.24
C LEU A 296 7.64 -38.09 14.10
N LEU A 297 8.80 -38.51 13.59
CA LEU A 297 8.88 -39.53 12.55
C LEU A 297 8.40 -40.91 13.03
N ARG A 298 8.82 -41.33 14.24
CA ARG A 298 8.38 -42.61 14.82
C ARG A 298 6.86 -42.66 15.06
N GLU A 299 6.29 -41.57 15.59
CA GLU A 299 4.86 -41.45 15.79
C GLU A 299 4.11 -41.53 14.43
N ALA A 300 4.58 -40.84 13.40
CA ALA A 300 4.00 -40.89 12.06
C ALA A 300 4.03 -42.32 11.50
N VAL A 301 5.19 -42.99 11.53
CA VAL A 301 5.31 -44.37 11.03
C VAL A 301 4.43 -45.34 11.83
N GLN A 302 4.36 -45.20 13.15
CA GLN A 302 3.52 -46.03 14.00
C GLN A 302 2.05 -45.89 13.69
N HIS A 303 1.60 -44.64 13.48
CA HIS A 303 0.20 -44.32 13.17
C HIS A 303 -0.25 -44.96 11.84
N PHE A 304 0.60 -44.94 10.80
CA PHE A 304 0.23 -45.43 9.48
C PHE A 304 0.62 -46.87 9.18
N ARG A 305 1.30 -47.55 10.10
CA ARG A 305 1.83 -48.91 9.88
C ARG A 305 0.75 -49.90 9.45
N GLU A 306 -0.39 -49.89 10.10
CA GLU A 306 -1.47 -50.84 9.79
C GLU A 306 -2.12 -50.53 8.45
N SER A 307 -2.38 -49.23 8.14
CA SER A 307 -2.97 -48.79 6.88
C SER A 307 -2.08 -49.05 5.68
N ALA A 308 -0.78 -48.85 5.82
CA ALA A 308 0.19 -49.15 4.79
C ALA A 308 0.27 -50.68 4.56
N ARG A 309 0.35 -51.47 5.64
CA ARG A 309 0.40 -52.94 5.55
C ARG A 309 -0.83 -53.54 4.89
N ALA A 310 -2.02 -52.98 5.19
CA ALA A 310 -3.26 -53.42 4.58
C ALA A 310 -3.30 -53.19 3.07
N GLN A 311 -2.53 -52.22 2.57
CA GLN A 311 -2.40 -51.89 1.15
C GLN A 311 -1.14 -52.51 0.50
N GLY A 312 -0.36 -53.32 1.25
CA GLY A 312 0.88 -53.93 0.77
C GLY A 312 2.03 -52.96 0.55
N ILE A 313 2.00 -51.78 1.24
CA ILE A 313 3.00 -50.72 1.11
C ILE A 313 3.99 -50.81 2.29
N GLU A 314 5.30 -50.78 1.99
CA GLU A 314 6.34 -50.73 2.97
C GLU A 314 6.59 -49.28 3.45
N LEU A 315 6.50 -49.05 4.78
CA LEU A 315 6.95 -47.79 5.39
C LEU A 315 8.39 -47.92 5.87
N GLN A 316 9.28 -47.12 5.31
CA GLN A 316 10.68 -47.06 5.71
C GLN A 316 10.99 -45.73 6.39
N LEU A 317 11.75 -45.81 7.48
CA LEU A 317 12.30 -44.65 8.17
C LEU A 317 13.79 -44.51 7.78
N GLU A 318 14.15 -43.35 7.22
CA GLU A 318 15.55 -42.98 7.07
C GLU A 318 16.10 -42.41 8.39
N ASP A 319 17.41 -42.35 8.50
CA ASP A 319 18.08 -41.78 9.66
C ASP A 319 17.62 -40.37 9.92
N SER A 320 17.27 -40.08 11.19
CA SER A 320 16.86 -38.78 11.63
C SER A 320 18.04 -38.01 12.23
N THR A 321 18.01 -36.70 12.07
CA THR A 321 19.00 -35.81 12.71
C THR A 321 18.79 -35.75 14.22
N SER A 322 19.86 -35.46 14.96
CA SER A 322 19.82 -35.14 16.38
C SER A 322 19.39 -33.67 16.60
N GLY A 323 18.96 -33.34 17.82
CA GLY A 323 18.52 -32.00 18.21
C GLY A 323 17.00 -31.89 18.39
N PHE A 324 16.50 -30.67 18.48
CA PHE A 324 15.10 -30.37 18.71
C PHE A 324 14.57 -29.40 17.66
N VAL A 325 13.27 -29.48 17.40
CA VAL A 325 12.52 -28.51 16.57
C VAL A 325 11.42 -27.87 17.39
N ALA A 326 11.13 -26.62 17.11
CA ALA A 326 9.98 -25.90 17.68
C ALA A 326 8.70 -26.38 17.00
N ALA A 327 7.89 -27.17 17.70
CA ALA A 327 6.71 -27.78 17.09
C ALA A 327 5.58 -28.05 18.09
N ASP A 328 4.34 -27.88 17.62
CA ASP A 328 3.16 -28.47 18.22
C ASP A 328 3.01 -29.91 17.68
N ARG A 329 3.13 -30.90 18.55
CA ARG A 329 3.11 -32.35 18.19
C ARG A 329 1.84 -32.74 17.42
N GLU A 330 0.69 -32.25 17.87
CA GLU A 330 -0.61 -32.57 17.27
C GLU A 330 -0.72 -31.96 15.85
N ALA A 331 -0.30 -30.70 15.69
CA ALA A 331 -0.29 -30.03 14.41
C ALA A 331 0.67 -30.72 13.41
N ILE A 332 1.87 -31.11 13.85
CA ILE A 332 2.83 -31.81 12.98
C ILE A 332 2.33 -33.21 12.64
N ARG A 333 1.68 -33.90 13.57
CA ARG A 333 0.99 -35.16 13.29
C ARG A 333 -0.04 -35.00 12.17
N GLN A 334 -0.83 -33.89 12.19
CA GLN A 334 -1.77 -33.57 11.11
C GLN A 334 -1.07 -33.32 9.75
N VAL A 335 0.11 -32.69 9.77
CA VAL A 335 0.91 -32.53 8.55
C VAL A 335 1.33 -33.86 7.99
N PHE A 336 1.93 -34.73 8.83
CA PHE A 336 2.30 -36.10 8.40
C PHE A 336 1.08 -36.87 7.91
N SER A 337 -0.07 -36.75 8.59
CA SER A 337 -1.32 -37.40 8.18
C SER A 337 -1.70 -36.97 6.75
N ASN A 338 -1.68 -35.71 6.45
CA ASN A 338 -2.02 -35.21 5.11
C ASN A 338 -1.03 -35.69 4.03
N LEU A 339 0.27 -35.74 4.35
CA LEU A 339 1.30 -36.17 3.41
C LEU A 339 1.32 -37.69 3.19
N VAL A 340 1.25 -38.48 4.27
CA VAL A 340 1.27 -39.95 4.20
C VAL A 340 -0.05 -40.48 3.60
N ASP A 341 -1.20 -39.93 3.96
CA ASP A 341 -2.48 -40.27 3.32
C ASP A 341 -2.43 -40.03 1.80
N ASN A 342 -1.81 -38.94 1.34
CA ASN A 342 -1.60 -38.69 -0.08
C ASN A 342 -0.68 -39.74 -0.72
N ALA A 343 0.45 -40.08 -0.07
CA ALA A 343 1.37 -41.07 -0.55
C ALA A 343 0.70 -42.48 -0.63
N LEU A 344 -0.12 -42.86 0.36
CA LEU A 344 -0.90 -44.11 0.34
C LEU A 344 -1.93 -44.15 -0.79
N LYS A 345 -2.61 -43.03 -1.06
CA LYS A 345 -3.67 -42.97 -2.08
C LYS A 345 -3.16 -42.90 -3.50
N TYR A 346 -2.10 -42.13 -3.72
CA TYR A 346 -1.60 -41.83 -5.07
C TYR A 346 -0.29 -42.53 -5.39
N GLY A 347 0.55 -42.84 -4.38
CA GLY A 347 1.84 -43.51 -4.52
C GLY A 347 1.80 -45.02 -4.33
N ALA A 348 0.64 -45.65 -4.10
CA ALA A 348 0.50 -47.07 -3.80
C ALA A 348 1.19 -48.03 -4.79
N SER A 349 1.20 -47.66 -6.10
CA SER A 349 1.86 -48.48 -7.14
C SER A 349 3.37 -48.60 -6.98
N GLY A 350 3.99 -47.69 -6.20
CA GLY A 350 5.42 -47.75 -5.90
C GLY A 350 5.82 -48.74 -4.80
N GLY A 351 4.85 -49.28 -4.07
CA GLY A 351 5.04 -50.32 -3.03
C GLY A 351 5.78 -49.88 -1.78
N LYS A 352 6.27 -48.64 -1.75
CA LYS A 352 7.14 -48.12 -0.69
C LYS A 352 6.86 -46.62 -0.42
N ILE A 353 6.92 -46.21 0.84
CA ILE A 353 6.94 -44.81 1.30
C ILE A 353 8.09 -44.62 2.28
N VAL A 354 8.88 -43.57 2.09
CA VAL A 354 10.05 -43.25 2.92
C VAL A 354 9.79 -41.96 3.68
N LEU A 355 9.98 -41.96 4.99
CA LEU A 355 9.95 -40.77 5.84
C LEU A 355 11.37 -40.54 6.40
N GLY A 356 11.79 -39.28 6.44
CA GLY A 356 13.10 -38.93 6.97
C GLY A 356 13.20 -37.49 7.42
N ALA A 357 14.27 -37.16 8.14
CA ALA A 357 14.60 -35.79 8.54
C ALA A 357 16.11 -35.57 8.48
N ARG A 358 16.51 -34.37 8.04
CA ARG A 358 17.89 -33.95 8.00
C ARG A 358 18.08 -32.53 8.52
N ALA A 359 19.21 -32.24 9.15
CA ALA A 359 19.55 -30.87 9.53
C ALA A 359 19.85 -30.03 8.30
N LEU A 360 19.36 -28.80 8.31
CA LEU A 360 19.54 -27.80 7.25
C LEU A 360 19.78 -26.41 7.87
N GLY A 361 21.02 -26.13 8.28
CA GLY A 361 21.36 -24.90 8.97
C GLY A 361 20.59 -24.73 10.28
N GLU A 362 19.82 -23.64 10.41
CA GLU A 362 18.99 -23.32 11.58
C GLU A 362 17.61 -24.00 11.53
N SER A 363 17.40 -24.96 10.66
CA SER A 363 16.14 -25.69 10.53
C SER A 363 16.38 -27.19 10.33
N VAL A 364 15.32 -27.96 10.52
CA VAL A 364 15.29 -29.40 10.20
C VAL A 364 14.30 -29.59 9.05
N GLU A 365 14.75 -30.22 7.99
CA GLU A 365 13.97 -30.61 6.83
C GLU A 365 13.42 -32.02 7.02
N PHE A 366 12.11 -32.16 6.97
CA PHE A 366 11.40 -33.45 6.96
C PHE A 366 10.91 -33.74 5.56
N HIS A 367 10.82 -35.02 5.21
CA HIS A 367 10.24 -35.44 3.95
C HIS A 367 9.40 -36.70 4.06
N VAL A 368 8.41 -36.77 3.16
CA VAL A 368 7.64 -37.98 2.86
C VAL A 368 7.75 -38.22 1.36
N GLN A 369 8.30 -39.36 0.96
CA GLN A 369 8.54 -39.70 -0.43
C GLN A 369 7.77 -40.97 -0.80
N ASP A 370 7.00 -40.92 -1.86
CA ASP A 370 6.42 -42.06 -2.56
C ASP A 370 7.15 -42.35 -3.87
N PHE A 371 6.94 -43.54 -4.41
CA PHE A 371 7.51 -44.02 -5.67
C PHE A 371 6.43 -44.36 -6.69
N GLY A 372 5.35 -43.61 -6.65
CA GLY A 372 4.18 -43.75 -7.52
C GLY A 372 4.37 -43.11 -8.90
N PRO A 373 3.25 -42.73 -9.55
CA PRO A 373 3.28 -42.20 -10.92
C PRO A 373 3.86 -40.80 -11.03
N GLY A 374 4.12 -40.13 -9.90
CA GLY A 374 4.60 -38.73 -9.90
C GLY A 374 3.56 -37.72 -10.36
N ILE A 375 3.98 -36.46 -10.40
CA ILE A 375 3.15 -35.30 -10.70
C ILE A 375 3.82 -34.47 -11.79
N SER A 376 3.07 -34.04 -12.81
CA SER A 376 3.57 -33.16 -13.87
C SER A 376 3.95 -31.79 -13.29
N SER A 377 5.05 -31.21 -13.80
CA SER A 377 5.61 -29.93 -13.34
C SER A 377 4.61 -28.76 -13.35
N GLU A 378 3.64 -28.78 -14.27
CA GLU A 378 2.59 -27.75 -14.36
C GLU A 378 1.64 -27.72 -13.14
N HIS A 379 1.50 -28.84 -12.43
CA HIS A 379 0.64 -28.97 -11.26
C HIS A 379 1.35 -28.61 -9.94
N ILE A 380 2.69 -28.75 -9.88
CA ILE A 380 3.48 -28.57 -8.64
C ILE A 380 3.21 -27.22 -7.96
N PRO A 381 3.20 -26.07 -8.66
CA PRO A 381 2.96 -24.77 -8.02
C PRO A 381 1.57 -24.64 -7.36
N ARG A 382 0.63 -25.45 -7.81
CA ARG A 382 -0.78 -25.38 -7.42
C ARG A 382 -1.21 -26.43 -6.40
N LEU A 383 -0.35 -27.39 -6.05
CA LEU A 383 -0.68 -28.50 -5.16
C LEU A 383 -1.18 -28.06 -3.78
N PHE A 384 -0.72 -26.92 -3.30
CA PHE A 384 -1.07 -26.36 -2.00
C PHE A 384 -2.24 -25.34 -2.05
N GLU A 385 -2.87 -25.18 -3.23
CA GLU A 385 -4.11 -24.40 -3.37
C GLU A 385 -5.29 -25.19 -2.78
N ARG A 386 -6.24 -24.49 -2.18
CA ARG A 386 -7.47 -25.10 -1.61
C ARG A 386 -8.30 -25.75 -2.71
N PHE A 387 -8.78 -26.98 -2.48
CA PHE A 387 -9.58 -27.77 -3.41
C PHE A 387 -8.87 -28.15 -4.71
N TYR A 388 -7.56 -27.89 -4.81
CA TYR A 388 -6.83 -28.27 -6.01
C TYR A 388 -6.62 -29.80 -6.09
N ARG A 389 -6.81 -30.35 -7.28
CA ARG A 389 -6.63 -31.77 -7.59
C ARG A 389 -6.13 -31.91 -9.01
N VAL A 390 -5.12 -32.75 -9.23
CA VAL A 390 -4.59 -33.05 -10.56
C VAL A 390 -5.62 -33.77 -11.41
N ASP A 391 -6.30 -34.78 -10.82
CA ASP A 391 -7.41 -35.54 -11.47
C ASP A 391 -8.64 -35.50 -10.56
N LYS A 392 -9.67 -34.77 -11.01
CA LYS A 392 -10.93 -34.60 -10.27
C LYS A 392 -11.76 -35.88 -10.18
N ALA A 393 -11.71 -36.77 -11.21
CA ALA A 393 -12.51 -37.98 -11.27
C ALA A 393 -11.95 -39.04 -10.32
N ARG A 394 -10.67 -39.39 -10.45
CA ARG A 394 -9.99 -40.39 -9.62
C ARG A 394 -9.93 -39.99 -8.15
N SER A 395 -9.76 -38.71 -7.88
CA SER A 395 -9.72 -38.19 -6.50
C SER A 395 -11.06 -38.21 -5.78
N ARG A 396 -12.20 -38.22 -6.52
CA ARG A 396 -13.53 -38.36 -5.91
C ARG A 396 -13.77 -39.78 -5.40
N GLU A 397 -13.31 -40.77 -6.13
CA GLU A 397 -13.42 -42.20 -5.74
C GLU A 397 -12.56 -42.50 -4.50
N SER A 398 -11.37 -41.89 -4.40
CA SER A 398 -10.45 -42.07 -3.26
C SER A 398 -10.80 -41.20 -2.04
N GLY A 399 -11.90 -40.40 -2.07
CA GLY A 399 -12.39 -39.63 -0.94
C GLY A 399 -11.53 -38.44 -0.52
N GLY A 400 -10.70 -37.92 -1.43
CA GLY A 400 -9.89 -36.73 -1.15
C GLY A 400 -10.74 -35.46 -1.10
N THR A 401 -10.49 -34.55 -0.14
CA THR A 401 -11.15 -33.24 -0.02
C THR A 401 -10.47 -32.15 -0.84
N GLY A 402 -9.16 -32.31 -1.13
CA GLY A 402 -8.32 -31.27 -1.75
C GLY A 402 -7.94 -30.15 -0.78
N LEU A 403 -8.16 -30.35 0.52
CA LEU A 403 -7.81 -29.39 1.57
C LEU A 403 -6.56 -29.80 2.36
N GLY A 404 -6.19 -31.07 2.41
CA GLY A 404 -5.12 -31.58 3.26
C GLY A 404 -3.78 -30.92 3.04
N LEU A 405 -3.33 -30.72 1.77
CA LEU A 405 -2.07 -30.02 1.47
C LEU A 405 -2.14 -28.53 1.81
N ALA A 406 -3.30 -27.88 1.62
CA ALA A 406 -3.50 -26.50 2.02
C ALA A 406 -3.42 -26.35 3.55
N ILE A 407 -4.06 -27.27 4.31
CA ILE A 407 -3.96 -27.33 5.78
C ILE A 407 -2.49 -27.51 6.20
N ALA A 408 -1.76 -28.46 5.60
CA ALA A 408 -0.36 -28.66 5.89
C ALA A 408 0.47 -27.40 5.67
N LYS A 409 0.24 -26.68 4.58
CA LYS A 409 0.89 -25.40 4.29
C LYS A 409 0.61 -24.34 5.37
N HIS A 410 -0.63 -24.17 5.77
CA HIS A 410 -1.01 -23.20 6.79
C HIS A 410 -0.43 -23.55 8.18
N ILE A 411 -0.40 -24.83 8.55
CA ILE A 411 0.27 -25.28 9.77
C ILE A 411 1.77 -24.96 9.72
N MET A 412 2.43 -25.23 8.61
CA MET A 412 3.87 -24.92 8.48
C MET A 412 4.12 -23.43 8.57
N PHE A 413 3.32 -22.61 7.93
CA PHE A 413 3.44 -21.16 8.01
C PHE A 413 3.29 -20.66 9.46
N ALA A 414 2.33 -21.19 10.21
CA ALA A 414 2.13 -20.85 11.62
C ALA A 414 3.28 -21.32 12.54
N HIS A 415 4.06 -22.33 12.09
CA HIS A 415 5.28 -22.81 12.77
C HIS A 415 6.57 -22.13 12.25
N HIS A 416 6.45 -21.02 11.50
CA HIS A 416 7.58 -20.33 10.86
C HIS A 416 8.43 -21.25 9.95
N GLY A 417 7.81 -22.32 9.46
CA GLY A 417 8.40 -23.27 8.54
C GLY A 417 7.95 -23.07 7.10
N SER A 418 8.35 -23.97 6.24
CA SER A 418 7.94 -24.01 4.83
C SER A 418 7.53 -25.40 4.40
N ILE A 419 6.77 -25.51 3.30
CA ILE A 419 6.44 -26.79 2.66
C ILE A 419 6.56 -26.64 1.15
N ARG A 420 7.12 -27.68 0.50
CA ARG A 420 7.26 -27.78 -0.96
C ARG A 420 7.10 -29.22 -1.43
N ALA A 421 6.93 -29.37 -2.74
CA ALA A 421 6.88 -30.67 -3.39
C ALA A 421 7.89 -30.74 -4.52
N GLU A 422 8.54 -31.88 -4.65
CA GLU A 422 9.43 -32.25 -5.75
C GLU A 422 8.87 -33.53 -6.37
N SER A 423 8.65 -33.54 -7.67
CA SER A 423 8.08 -34.72 -8.34
C SER A 423 8.45 -34.74 -9.82
N GLU A 424 8.59 -35.93 -10.35
CA GLU A 424 8.82 -36.21 -11.76
C GLU A 424 7.88 -37.35 -12.17
N LEU A 425 7.30 -37.27 -13.36
CA LEU A 425 6.42 -38.31 -13.87
C LEU A 425 7.15 -39.69 -13.92
N ASN A 426 6.48 -40.70 -13.38
CA ASN A 426 6.97 -42.10 -13.22
C ASN A 426 8.14 -42.28 -12.25
N HIS A 427 8.55 -41.27 -11.49
CA HIS A 427 9.60 -41.35 -10.47
C HIS A 427 9.08 -41.10 -9.04
N GLY A 428 7.79 -40.88 -8.89
CA GLY A 428 7.17 -40.61 -7.59
C GLY A 428 7.17 -39.15 -7.21
N SER A 429 6.80 -38.87 -5.92
CA SER A 429 6.73 -37.52 -5.37
C SER A 429 7.38 -37.45 -4.00
N ARG A 430 8.05 -36.36 -3.73
CA ARG A 430 8.66 -36.05 -2.43
C ARG A 430 8.08 -34.75 -1.91
N PHE A 431 7.35 -34.84 -0.82
CA PHE A 431 6.84 -33.68 -0.09
C PHE A 431 7.80 -33.35 1.05
N ILE A 432 8.19 -32.11 1.14
CA ILE A 432 9.26 -31.66 2.02
C ILE A 432 8.73 -30.48 2.85
N PHE A 433 8.94 -30.51 4.17
CA PHE A 433 8.63 -29.37 5.02
C PHE A 433 9.78 -29.10 6.00
N THR A 434 9.88 -27.86 6.48
CA THR A 434 10.94 -27.43 7.40
C THR A 434 10.35 -26.91 8.69
N LEU A 435 11.05 -27.14 9.80
CA LEU A 435 10.75 -26.54 11.12
C LEU A 435 12.03 -25.89 11.65
N PRO A 436 11.90 -24.77 12.39
CA PRO A 436 13.03 -24.14 13.07
C PRO A 436 13.70 -25.10 14.04
N ALA A 437 15.02 -25.22 13.97
CA ALA A 437 15.81 -25.94 14.98
C ALA A 437 15.89 -25.07 16.24
N VAL A 438 15.79 -25.71 17.40
CA VAL A 438 15.92 -25.06 18.70
C VAL A 438 16.89 -25.85 19.58
N GLU A 439 17.53 -25.15 20.50
CA GLU A 439 18.31 -25.80 21.54
C GLU A 439 17.37 -26.39 22.60
N GLU A 440 17.79 -27.47 23.23
CA GLU A 440 17.08 -28.04 24.38
C GLU A 440 17.03 -26.98 25.48
N ILE A 441 15.82 -26.56 25.89
CA ILE A 441 15.69 -25.72 27.08
C ILE A 441 15.93 -26.61 28.29
N PRO A 442 17.01 -26.41 29.06
CA PRO A 442 17.21 -27.16 30.30
C PRO A 442 16.02 -26.90 31.21
N GLN A 443 15.37 -27.99 31.66
CA GLN A 443 14.28 -27.94 32.66
C GLN A 443 14.76 -27.35 33.99
#